data_7137f15e2e622b8b02cefea446f65474
#
_entry.id   7137f15e2e622b8b02cefea446f65474
#
_cell.length_a   1.000
_cell.length_b   1.000
_cell.length_c   1.000
_cell.angle_alpha   90.00
_cell.angle_beta   90.00
_cell.angle_gamma   90.00
#
_symmetry.space_group_name_H-M   'P 1'
#
loop_
_entity.id
_entity.type
_entity.pdbx_description
1 polymer ?
#
loop_
_entity_poly.entity_id
_entity_poly.type
_entity_poly.pdbx_seq_one_letter_code
_entity_poly.pdbx_strand_id
1 'polypeptide(L)'
;MQPAYYEDFNEIKKKIWSMLNNAVKDRSSPFRIPVFICGDQSDFDGRIVVLRKSDEANKLVQYHSDIRSDKIDKLKANNNAAMLFYDKEEKIQVRLKVECVINHNNEITKESWSKTQHISRKCYLVDNGPGTVSDIPTTGLKPEFDNFDYTKEQSEEGYKNFTVIQCKIKSIEWLYLAAKGHRRAKFDLESNNENWLVP
;
A
#
# COMPACT_ATOMS: atom_id res chain seq x y z
N MET A 1 8.18 26.40 14.47
CA MET A 1 9.59 25.94 14.61
C MET A 1 9.82 24.94 13.51
N GLN A 2 10.98 24.95 12.84
CA GLN A 2 11.32 23.94 11.82
C GLN A 2 11.65 22.63 12.54
N PRO A 3 11.24 21.47 12.00
CA PRO A 3 11.59 20.18 12.59
C PRO A 3 13.12 19.95 12.55
N ALA A 4 13.66 19.27 13.55
CA ALA A 4 15.09 18.99 13.65
C ALA A 4 15.65 18.18 12.44
N TYR A 5 14.80 17.33 11.82
CA TYR A 5 15.18 16.51 10.66
C TYR A 5 15.16 17.23 9.31
N TYR A 6 14.77 18.49 9.27
CA TYR A 6 14.44 19.26 8.06
C TYR A 6 15.60 19.39 7.05
N GLU A 7 16.84 19.30 7.47
CA GLU A 7 18.04 19.49 6.66
C GLU A 7 19.06 18.34 6.80
N ASP A 8 18.65 17.20 7.35
CA ASP A 8 19.48 16.02 7.56
C ASP A 8 18.86 14.79 6.90
N PHE A 9 19.57 14.19 5.94
CA PHE A 9 19.08 13.01 5.21
C PHE A 9 18.81 11.81 6.11
N ASN A 10 19.64 11.57 7.13
CA ASN A 10 19.46 10.41 8.00
C ASN A 10 18.24 10.59 8.89
N GLU A 11 18.03 11.79 9.42
CA GLU A 11 16.85 12.10 10.23
C GLU A 11 15.58 12.07 9.39
N ILE A 12 15.60 12.53 8.12
CA ILE A 12 14.48 12.40 7.19
C ILE A 12 14.13 10.92 6.96
N LYS A 13 15.13 10.08 6.67
CA LYS A 13 14.91 8.64 6.47
C LYS A 13 14.32 7.98 7.71
N LYS A 14 14.86 8.25 8.89
CA LYS A 14 14.30 7.77 10.17
C LYS A 14 12.84 8.20 10.36
N LYS A 15 12.52 9.47 10.07
CA LYS A 15 11.15 9.98 10.16
C LYS A 15 10.22 9.24 9.20
N ILE A 16 10.61 9.05 7.94
CA ILE A 16 9.80 8.31 6.94
C ILE A 16 9.52 6.89 7.41
N TRP A 17 10.55 6.14 7.83
CA TRP A 17 10.37 4.77 8.31
C TRP A 17 9.55 4.70 9.60
N SER A 18 9.72 5.66 10.49
CA SER A 18 8.87 5.78 11.69
C SER A 18 7.40 5.97 11.32
N MET A 19 7.07 6.85 10.35
CA MET A 19 5.70 7.08 9.88
C MET A 19 5.12 5.84 9.20
N LEU A 20 5.89 5.14 8.35
CA LEU A 20 5.48 3.89 7.71
C LEU A 20 5.23 2.78 8.75
N ASN A 21 6.11 2.64 9.73
CA ASN A 21 5.96 1.63 10.80
C ASN A 21 4.76 1.92 11.71
N ASN A 22 4.52 3.20 12.03
CA ASN A 22 3.33 3.60 12.78
C ASN A 22 2.05 3.30 11.99
N ALA A 23 2.04 3.57 10.70
CA ALA A 23 0.87 3.38 9.84
C ALA A 23 0.39 1.91 9.75
N VAL A 24 1.28 0.95 9.96
CA VAL A 24 0.90 -0.48 10.03
C VAL A 24 0.10 -0.77 11.30
N LYS A 25 0.38 -0.07 12.40
CA LYS A 25 -0.18 -0.33 13.73
C LYS A 25 -1.40 0.57 14.01
N ASP A 26 -1.27 1.85 13.68
CA ASP A 26 -2.27 2.87 13.95
C ASP A 26 -3.22 3.05 12.76
N ARG A 27 -4.51 2.76 12.98
CA ARG A 27 -5.56 2.89 11.95
C ARG A 27 -5.87 4.34 11.60
N SER A 28 -5.56 5.29 12.49
CA SER A 28 -5.78 6.73 12.28
C SER A 28 -4.65 7.41 11.50
N SER A 29 -3.50 6.74 11.36
CA SER A 29 -2.36 7.30 10.65
C SER A 29 -2.68 7.61 9.18
N PRO A 30 -2.43 8.82 8.69
CA PRO A 30 -2.63 9.17 7.27
C PRO A 30 -1.82 8.28 6.31
N PHE A 31 -0.65 7.80 6.74
CA PHE A 31 0.20 6.90 5.94
C PHE A 31 -0.36 5.48 5.82
N ARG A 32 -1.44 5.14 6.56
CA ARG A 32 -2.06 3.82 6.47
C ARG A 32 -2.73 3.54 5.14
N ILE A 33 -3.21 4.57 4.46
CA ILE A 33 -4.02 4.47 3.24
C ILE A 33 -3.40 5.24 2.07
N PRO A 34 -2.18 4.84 1.61
CA PRO A 34 -1.55 5.48 0.47
C PRO A 34 -2.36 5.28 -0.81
N VAL A 35 -2.17 6.21 -1.75
CA VAL A 35 -2.57 6.00 -3.15
C VAL A 35 -1.54 5.10 -3.81
N PHE A 36 -1.99 3.98 -4.36
CA PHE A 36 -1.18 3.08 -5.18
C PHE A 36 -1.50 3.32 -6.65
N ILE A 37 -0.48 3.49 -7.48
CA ILE A 37 -0.58 3.83 -8.89
C ILE A 37 0.18 2.79 -9.69
N CYS A 38 -0.50 2.12 -10.63
CA CYS A 38 0.10 1.15 -11.54
C CYS A 38 -0.51 1.27 -12.93
N GLY A 39 0.18 0.71 -13.92
CA GLY A 39 -0.22 0.75 -15.32
C GLY A 39 0.96 0.96 -16.24
N ASP A 40 0.67 1.26 -17.49
CA ASP A 40 1.63 1.56 -18.53
C ASP A 40 1.41 2.96 -19.12
N GLN A 41 1.99 3.25 -20.28
CA GLN A 41 1.88 4.56 -20.94
C GLN A 41 0.46 4.90 -21.42
N SER A 42 -0.41 3.92 -21.57
CA SER A 42 -1.76 4.07 -22.17
C SER A 42 -2.89 3.93 -21.14
N ASP A 43 -2.64 3.21 -20.04
CA ASP A 43 -3.68 2.86 -19.04
C ASP A 43 -3.13 2.92 -17.61
N PHE A 44 -3.23 4.10 -17.01
CA PHE A 44 -2.89 4.33 -15.62
C PHE A 44 -4.12 4.22 -14.73
N ASP A 45 -3.93 3.63 -13.56
CA ASP A 45 -4.96 3.59 -12.55
C ASP A 45 -4.38 3.85 -11.16
N GLY A 46 -5.09 4.68 -10.37
CA GLY A 46 -4.73 5.06 -9.02
C GLY A 46 -5.85 4.72 -8.03
N ARG A 47 -5.49 4.06 -6.94
CA ARG A 47 -6.46 3.66 -5.90
C ARG A 47 -5.84 3.69 -4.52
N ILE A 48 -6.67 3.83 -3.50
CA ILE A 48 -6.25 3.70 -2.12
C ILE A 48 -6.06 2.20 -1.80
N VAL A 49 -4.95 1.89 -1.13
CA VAL A 49 -4.68 0.56 -0.56
C VAL A 49 -4.38 0.69 0.93
N VAL A 50 -4.50 -0.40 1.69
CA VAL A 50 -4.20 -0.39 3.12
C VAL A 50 -2.81 -0.96 3.37
N LEU A 51 -1.90 -0.14 3.88
CA LEU A 51 -0.57 -0.59 4.27
C LEU A 51 -0.66 -1.66 5.37
N ARG A 52 -0.04 -2.82 5.14
CA ARG A 52 -0.10 -3.98 6.04
C ARG A 52 1.24 -4.37 6.64
N LYS A 53 2.33 -4.05 5.95
CA LYS A 53 3.70 -4.26 6.43
C LYS A 53 4.60 -3.12 5.96
N SER A 54 5.55 -2.77 6.81
CA SER A 54 6.70 -1.92 6.52
C SER A 54 7.93 -2.64 7.04
N ASP A 55 8.97 -2.75 6.22
CA ASP A 55 10.20 -3.50 6.52
C ASP A 55 11.39 -2.70 6.00
N GLU A 56 12.00 -1.94 6.89
CA GLU A 56 13.12 -1.06 6.57
C GLU A 56 14.36 -1.85 6.12
N ALA A 57 14.64 -2.96 6.80
CA ALA A 57 15.84 -3.77 6.52
C ALA A 57 15.81 -4.34 5.09
N ASN A 58 14.62 -4.74 4.62
CA ASN A 58 14.40 -5.27 3.28
C ASN A 58 13.95 -4.22 2.27
N LYS A 59 13.83 -2.94 2.69
CA LYS A 59 13.34 -1.82 1.83
C LYS A 59 11.99 -2.16 1.19
N LEU A 60 11.03 -2.65 1.97
CA LEU A 60 9.79 -3.25 1.48
C LEU A 60 8.57 -2.70 2.23
N VAL A 61 7.51 -2.45 1.48
CA VAL A 61 6.17 -2.27 2.01
C VAL A 61 5.20 -3.27 1.39
N GLN A 62 4.07 -3.55 2.05
CA GLN A 62 3.15 -4.59 1.62
C GLN A 62 1.70 -4.16 1.83
N TYR A 63 0.84 -4.55 0.89
CA TYR A 63 -0.62 -4.46 1.03
C TYR A 63 -1.30 -5.74 0.55
N HIS A 64 -2.58 -5.92 0.90
CA HIS A 64 -3.38 -7.05 0.47
C HIS A 64 -4.33 -6.65 -0.64
N SER A 65 -4.66 -7.59 -1.53
CA SER A 65 -5.58 -7.40 -2.63
C SER A 65 -6.35 -8.68 -2.95
N ASP A 66 -7.37 -8.55 -3.79
CA ASP A 66 -8.00 -9.68 -4.47
C ASP A 66 -7.21 -10.00 -5.74
N ILE A 67 -6.92 -11.29 -5.97
CA ILE A 67 -6.16 -11.76 -7.13
C ILE A 67 -6.88 -11.51 -8.47
N ARG A 68 -8.20 -11.36 -8.42
CA ARG A 68 -9.09 -11.11 -9.58
C ARG A 68 -9.21 -9.62 -9.93
N SER A 69 -8.58 -8.73 -9.14
CA SER A 69 -8.61 -7.29 -9.37
C SER A 69 -7.78 -6.92 -10.61
N ASP A 70 -8.28 -6.02 -11.45
CA ASP A 70 -7.63 -5.53 -12.68
C ASP A 70 -6.18 -5.05 -12.51
N LYS A 71 -5.86 -4.48 -11.34
CA LYS A 71 -4.47 -4.09 -11.02
C LYS A 71 -3.48 -5.26 -11.07
N ILE A 72 -3.97 -6.49 -10.88
CA ILE A 72 -3.12 -7.68 -10.93
C ILE A 72 -2.61 -7.92 -12.36
N ASP A 73 -3.48 -7.75 -13.35
CA ASP A 73 -3.06 -7.92 -14.74
C ASP A 73 -2.16 -6.78 -15.20
N LYS A 74 -2.43 -5.54 -14.75
CA LYS A 74 -1.51 -4.42 -14.95
C LYS A 74 -0.13 -4.69 -14.34
N LEU A 75 -0.06 -5.22 -13.12
CA LEU A 75 1.20 -5.57 -12.44
C LEU A 75 1.92 -6.77 -13.07
N LYS A 76 1.21 -7.72 -13.67
CA LYS A 76 1.83 -8.80 -14.48
C LYS A 76 2.47 -8.26 -15.74
N ALA A 77 1.85 -7.28 -16.40
CA ALA A 77 2.36 -6.63 -17.59
C ALA A 77 3.54 -5.69 -17.27
N ASN A 78 3.43 -4.92 -16.20
CA ASN A 78 4.48 -4.01 -15.73
C ASN A 78 4.47 -3.96 -14.20
N ASN A 79 5.47 -4.55 -13.59
CA ASN A 79 5.58 -4.64 -12.12
C ASN A 79 6.10 -3.35 -11.45
N ASN A 80 6.41 -2.30 -12.22
CA ASN A 80 6.76 -1.00 -11.68
C ASN A 80 5.49 -0.23 -11.30
N ALA A 81 5.54 0.38 -10.13
CA ALA A 81 4.42 1.13 -9.57
C ALA A 81 4.92 2.31 -8.73
N ALA A 82 3.98 3.16 -8.32
CA ALA A 82 4.25 4.23 -7.39
C ALA A 82 3.28 4.18 -6.21
N MET A 83 3.74 4.65 -5.06
CA MET A 83 2.89 4.90 -3.89
C MET A 83 3.05 6.33 -3.43
N LEU A 84 1.92 6.98 -3.15
CA LEU A 84 1.88 8.35 -2.64
C LEU A 84 1.27 8.35 -1.25
N PHE A 85 2.00 8.89 -0.30
CA PHE A 85 1.60 9.12 1.07
C PHE A 85 1.55 10.62 1.33
N TYR A 86 0.58 11.06 2.12
CA TYR A 86 0.50 12.44 2.56
C TYR A 86 -0.02 12.53 4.00
N ASP A 87 0.68 13.30 4.80
CA ASP A 87 0.27 13.65 6.15
C ASP A 87 0.12 15.16 6.24
N LYS A 88 -1.12 15.62 6.44
CA LYS A 88 -1.48 17.04 6.50
C LYS A 88 -0.90 17.72 7.73
N GLU A 89 -0.89 17.04 8.86
CA GLU A 89 -0.44 17.62 10.14
C GLU A 89 1.09 17.74 10.16
N GLU A 90 1.79 16.70 9.71
CA GLU A 90 3.25 16.71 9.56
C GLU A 90 3.70 17.52 8.33
N LYS A 91 2.78 17.85 7.41
CA LYS A 91 3.06 18.52 6.12
C LYS A 91 4.08 17.75 5.26
N ILE A 92 4.05 16.45 5.34
CA ILE A 92 4.97 15.56 4.65
C ILE A 92 4.24 14.81 3.55
N GLN A 93 4.79 14.89 2.33
CA GLN A 93 4.49 14.00 1.23
C GLN A 93 5.66 13.05 1.01
N VAL A 94 5.35 11.75 0.86
CA VAL A 94 6.34 10.74 0.47
C VAL A 94 5.87 10.04 -0.80
N ARG A 95 6.73 9.98 -1.80
CA ARG A 95 6.52 9.19 -3.01
C ARG A 95 7.52 8.03 -3.04
N LEU A 96 7.02 6.83 -3.20
CA LEU A 96 7.83 5.63 -3.40
C LEU A 96 7.73 5.20 -4.86
N LYS A 97 8.86 4.95 -5.51
CA LYS A 97 8.90 4.10 -6.71
C LYS A 97 9.19 2.69 -6.25
N VAL A 98 8.39 1.75 -6.71
CA VAL A 98 8.44 0.38 -6.22
C VAL A 98 8.41 -0.63 -7.38
N GLU A 99 9.01 -1.78 -7.14
CA GLU A 99 8.84 -2.97 -7.95
C GLU A 99 7.98 -3.97 -7.18
N CYS A 100 6.89 -4.42 -7.79
CA CYS A 100 5.87 -5.22 -7.14
C CYS A 100 6.04 -6.71 -7.44
N VAL A 101 5.88 -7.54 -6.40
CA VAL A 101 5.81 -9.00 -6.49
C VAL A 101 4.42 -9.43 -6.02
N ILE A 102 3.71 -10.16 -6.88
CA ILE A 102 2.40 -10.73 -6.61
C ILE A 102 2.61 -12.09 -5.95
N ASN A 103 2.15 -12.23 -4.70
CA ASN A 103 2.18 -13.49 -3.96
C ASN A 103 0.76 -14.04 -3.84
N HIS A 104 0.55 -15.26 -4.33
CA HIS A 104 -0.73 -15.95 -4.28
C HIS A 104 -0.51 -17.43 -4.01
N ASN A 105 -1.32 -18.03 -3.12
CA ASN A 105 -1.26 -19.45 -2.73
C ASN A 105 0.15 -19.95 -2.32
N ASN A 106 0.90 -19.11 -1.60
CA ASN A 106 2.24 -19.44 -1.10
C ASN A 106 2.38 -19.17 0.41
N GLU A 107 3.55 -19.41 0.99
CA GLU A 107 3.79 -19.23 2.43
C GLU A 107 3.58 -17.78 2.90
N ILE A 108 3.90 -16.78 2.06
CA ILE A 108 3.68 -15.36 2.36
C ILE A 108 2.20 -15.06 2.51
N THR A 109 1.37 -15.60 1.60
CA THR A 109 -0.08 -15.42 1.67
C THR A 109 -0.69 -16.19 2.84
N LYS A 110 -0.23 -17.42 3.13
CA LYS A 110 -0.70 -18.20 4.29
C LYS A 110 -0.41 -17.47 5.59
N GLU A 111 0.82 -16.98 5.78
CA GLU A 111 1.20 -16.22 6.96
C GLU A 111 0.36 -14.94 7.11
N SER A 112 0.20 -14.18 6.02
CA SER A 112 -0.59 -12.95 6.02
C SER A 112 -2.07 -13.21 6.29
N TRP A 113 -2.64 -14.27 5.71
CA TRP A 113 -4.02 -14.68 5.92
C TRP A 113 -4.30 -15.09 7.36
N SER A 114 -3.41 -15.88 7.96
CA SER A 114 -3.56 -16.31 9.36
C SER A 114 -3.65 -15.13 10.34
N LYS A 115 -2.97 -14.01 10.04
CA LYS A 115 -2.97 -12.77 10.81
C LYS A 115 -4.10 -11.81 10.42
N THR A 116 -4.81 -12.08 9.31
CA THR A 116 -5.90 -11.22 8.85
C THR A 116 -7.12 -11.40 9.75
N GLN A 117 -7.61 -10.28 10.28
CA GLN A 117 -8.81 -10.28 11.12
C GLN A 117 -10.02 -10.84 10.33
N HIS A 118 -10.85 -11.61 10.99
CA HIS A 118 -12.05 -12.24 10.45
C HIS A 118 -12.91 -11.25 9.65
N ILE A 119 -13.23 -10.09 10.23
CA ILE A 119 -13.99 -9.03 9.58
C ILE A 119 -13.34 -8.53 8.27
N SER A 120 -12.02 -8.55 8.18
CA SER A 120 -11.29 -8.11 6.98
C SER A 120 -11.27 -9.18 5.88
N ARG A 121 -11.54 -10.44 6.20
CA ARG A 121 -11.61 -11.54 5.23
C ARG A 121 -12.88 -11.47 4.37
N LYS A 122 -13.91 -10.78 4.85
CA LYS A 122 -15.19 -10.58 4.15
C LYS A 122 -14.98 -10.04 2.73
N CYS A 123 -14.01 -9.14 2.52
CA CYS A 123 -13.73 -8.57 1.21
C CYS A 123 -13.34 -9.61 0.13
N TYR A 124 -12.94 -10.82 0.53
CA TYR A 124 -12.52 -11.89 -0.36
C TYR A 124 -13.59 -12.97 -0.56
N LEU A 125 -14.77 -12.82 0.08
CA LEU A 125 -15.91 -13.74 -0.03
C LEU A 125 -16.89 -13.34 -1.13
N VAL A 126 -16.62 -12.25 -1.85
CA VAL A 126 -17.45 -11.81 -2.97
C VAL A 126 -17.39 -12.80 -4.13
N ASP A 127 -18.53 -13.07 -4.76
CA ASP A 127 -18.62 -14.07 -5.84
C ASP A 127 -17.85 -13.64 -7.08
N ASN A 128 -18.07 -12.41 -7.54
CA ASN A 128 -17.38 -11.84 -8.70
C ASN A 128 -16.16 -11.03 -8.28
N GLY A 129 -15.15 -10.94 -9.15
CA GLY A 129 -13.95 -10.11 -8.92
C GLY A 129 -14.29 -8.63 -8.78
N PRO A 130 -13.50 -7.86 -8.03
CA PRO A 130 -13.68 -6.41 -7.92
C PRO A 130 -13.65 -5.73 -9.29
N GLY A 131 -14.61 -4.83 -9.56
CA GLY A 131 -14.74 -4.13 -10.82
C GLY A 131 -15.64 -4.81 -11.86
N THR A 132 -16.18 -6.00 -11.56
CA THR A 132 -17.19 -6.63 -12.43
C THR A 132 -18.44 -5.75 -12.53
N VAL A 133 -18.90 -5.54 -13.77
CA VAL A 133 -20.13 -4.76 -14.04
C VAL A 133 -21.34 -5.45 -13.41
N SER A 134 -22.22 -4.66 -12.81
CA SER A 134 -23.48 -5.12 -12.22
C SER A 134 -24.59 -4.17 -12.63
N ASP A 135 -25.75 -4.72 -12.95
CA ASP A 135 -26.94 -3.93 -13.34
C ASP A 135 -27.64 -3.24 -12.14
N ILE A 136 -27.27 -3.65 -10.93
CA ILE A 136 -27.84 -3.11 -9.68
C ILE A 136 -26.72 -2.83 -8.66
N PRO A 137 -26.92 -1.88 -7.71
CA PRO A 137 -26.04 -1.73 -6.56
C PRO A 137 -25.94 -3.06 -5.78
N THR A 138 -24.72 -3.52 -5.55
CA THR A 138 -24.51 -4.82 -4.87
C THR A 138 -23.25 -4.78 -3.99
N THR A 139 -23.27 -5.55 -2.91
CA THR A 139 -22.07 -5.86 -2.10
C THR A 139 -21.22 -6.95 -2.76
N GLY A 140 -21.79 -7.70 -3.71
CA GLY A 140 -21.18 -8.89 -4.31
C GLY A 140 -21.07 -10.08 -3.37
N LEU A 141 -21.56 -9.96 -2.14
CA LEU A 141 -21.53 -11.02 -1.15
C LEU A 141 -22.77 -11.93 -1.29
N LYS A 142 -22.60 -13.20 -0.95
CA LYS A 142 -23.74 -14.09 -0.72
C LYS A 142 -24.53 -13.62 0.51
N PRO A 143 -25.85 -13.84 0.56
CA PRO A 143 -26.70 -13.40 1.68
C PRO A 143 -26.20 -13.87 3.06
N GLU A 144 -25.66 -15.08 3.15
CA GLU A 144 -25.10 -15.65 4.37
C GLU A 144 -23.90 -14.88 4.93
N PHE A 145 -23.19 -14.12 4.11
CA PHE A 145 -22.04 -13.31 4.52
C PHE A 145 -22.39 -11.83 4.76
N ASP A 146 -23.59 -11.40 4.42
CA ASP A 146 -23.94 -9.98 4.43
C ASP A 146 -24.04 -9.39 5.85
N ASN A 147 -24.51 -10.18 6.81
CA ASN A 147 -24.77 -9.76 8.19
C ASN A 147 -23.64 -10.09 9.19
N PHE A 148 -22.43 -10.48 8.75
CA PHE A 148 -21.34 -10.94 9.61
C PHE A 148 -21.63 -12.19 10.47
N ASP A 149 -22.63 -12.95 10.15
CA ASP A 149 -23.03 -14.18 10.86
C ASP A 149 -22.25 -15.43 10.42
N TYR A 150 -21.14 -15.24 9.70
CA TYR A 150 -20.31 -16.33 9.22
C TYR A 150 -19.17 -16.65 10.20
N THR A 151 -18.81 -17.93 10.26
CA THR A 151 -17.71 -18.41 11.11
C THR A 151 -16.34 -18.11 10.51
N LYS A 152 -15.31 -18.28 11.34
CA LYS A 152 -13.93 -18.18 10.84
C LYS A 152 -13.65 -19.22 9.75
N GLU A 153 -14.15 -20.43 9.92
CA GLU A 153 -14.03 -21.54 8.96
C GLU A 153 -14.69 -21.20 7.62
N GLN A 154 -15.88 -20.63 7.63
CA GLN A 154 -16.54 -20.15 6.42
C GLN A 154 -15.75 -19.04 5.74
N SER A 155 -15.05 -18.21 6.51
CA SER A 155 -14.19 -17.15 5.93
C SER A 155 -12.98 -17.69 5.15
N GLU A 156 -12.58 -18.97 5.39
CA GLU A 156 -11.46 -19.59 4.67
C GLU A 156 -11.73 -19.73 3.16
N GLU A 157 -12.98 -19.76 2.72
CA GLU A 157 -13.33 -19.74 1.29
C GLU A 157 -12.74 -18.53 0.55
N GLY A 158 -12.55 -17.42 1.24
CA GLY A 158 -11.96 -16.21 0.68
C GLY A 158 -10.47 -16.32 0.40
N TYR A 159 -9.75 -17.30 0.99
CA TYR A 159 -8.31 -17.43 0.80
C TYR A 159 -7.92 -17.61 -0.68
N LYS A 160 -8.71 -18.32 -1.47
CA LYS A 160 -8.49 -18.50 -2.91
C LYS A 160 -8.43 -17.19 -3.70
N ASN A 161 -9.06 -16.13 -3.19
CA ASN A 161 -9.09 -14.81 -3.80
C ASN A 161 -8.05 -13.85 -3.19
N PHE A 162 -7.43 -14.24 -2.08
CA PHE A 162 -6.49 -13.41 -1.34
C PHE A 162 -5.11 -13.39 -2.01
N THR A 163 -4.54 -12.21 -2.13
CA THR A 163 -3.17 -12.02 -2.61
C THR A 163 -2.45 -10.96 -1.79
N VAL A 164 -1.14 -11.10 -1.71
CA VAL A 164 -0.24 -10.16 -1.05
C VAL A 164 0.66 -9.52 -2.09
N ILE A 165 0.63 -8.21 -2.18
CA ILE A 165 1.52 -7.44 -3.04
C ILE A 165 2.66 -6.91 -2.19
N GLN A 166 3.85 -7.43 -2.44
CA GLN A 166 5.09 -6.91 -1.88
C GLN A 166 5.69 -5.89 -2.81
N CYS A 167 5.95 -4.69 -2.30
CA CYS A 167 6.47 -3.55 -3.05
C CYS A 167 7.90 -3.26 -2.58
N LYS A 168 8.89 -3.70 -3.34
CA LYS A 168 10.30 -3.39 -3.10
C LYS A 168 10.57 -1.95 -3.49
N ILE A 169 11.04 -1.15 -2.55
CA ILE A 169 11.26 0.28 -2.74
C ILE A 169 12.58 0.48 -3.50
N LYS A 170 12.49 1.13 -4.66
CA LYS A 170 13.64 1.52 -5.49
C LYS A 170 14.13 2.92 -5.15
N SER A 171 13.19 3.85 -4.95
CA SER A 171 13.52 5.19 -4.50
C SER A 171 12.43 5.78 -3.62
N ILE A 172 12.84 6.67 -2.74
CA ILE A 172 11.99 7.47 -1.87
C ILE A 172 12.17 8.93 -2.25
N GLU A 173 11.10 9.66 -2.44
CA GLU A 173 11.13 11.09 -2.56
C GLU A 173 10.29 11.70 -1.44
N TRP A 174 10.89 12.58 -0.68
CA TRP A 174 10.29 13.29 0.43
C TRP A 174 10.13 14.76 0.09
N LEU A 175 8.96 15.32 0.42
CA LEU A 175 8.67 16.74 0.27
C LEU A 175 8.02 17.25 1.56
N TYR A 176 8.63 18.25 2.17
CA TYR A 176 8.06 19.00 3.29
C TYR A 176 7.41 20.28 2.78
N LEU A 177 6.11 20.43 3.05
CA LEU A 177 5.27 21.51 2.55
C LEU A 177 5.14 22.61 3.60
N ALA A 178 6.02 23.61 3.58
CA ALA A 178 6.00 24.74 4.51
C ALA A 178 5.81 26.08 3.82
N ALA A 179 4.97 26.93 4.38
CA ALA A 179 4.74 28.30 3.85
C ALA A 179 6.01 29.16 3.82
N LYS A 180 7.00 28.90 4.69
CA LYS A 180 8.30 29.60 4.72
C LYS A 180 9.37 29.00 3.79
N GLY A 181 8.97 28.10 2.89
CA GLY A 181 9.86 27.41 1.95
C GLY A 181 9.81 25.90 2.14
N HIS A 182 9.59 25.20 1.06
CA HIS A 182 9.57 23.74 1.02
C HIS A 182 10.99 23.17 1.11
N ARG A 183 11.09 21.88 1.43
CA ARG A 183 12.32 21.10 1.28
C ARG A 183 11.98 19.80 0.57
N ARG A 184 12.84 19.37 -0.33
CA ARG A 184 12.64 18.15 -1.11
C ARG A 184 13.93 17.37 -1.19
N ALA A 185 13.84 16.08 -0.89
CA ALA A 185 14.95 15.15 -0.97
C ALA A 185 14.56 13.90 -1.74
N LYS A 186 15.53 13.28 -2.41
CA LYS A 186 15.39 12.00 -3.09
C LYS A 186 16.47 11.05 -2.61
N PHE A 187 16.06 9.84 -2.28
CA PHE A 187 16.90 8.73 -1.88
C PHE A 187 16.74 7.61 -2.89
N ASP A 188 17.77 7.33 -3.66
CA ASP A 188 17.83 6.20 -4.58
C ASP A 188 18.43 5.01 -3.83
N LEU A 189 17.61 3.98 -3.59
CA LEU A 189 18.00 2.86 -2.75
C LEU A 189 18.76 1.76 -3.52
N GLU A 190 18.84 1.88 -4.84
CA GLU A 190 19.62 0.96 -5.69
C GLU A 190 21.05 1.45 -5.84
N SER A 191 21.23 2.73 -6.12
CA SER A 191 22.56 3.35 -6.27
C SER A 191 23.13 3.93 -4.96
N ASN A 192 22.32 3.97 -3.89
CA ASN A 192 22.63 4.64 -2.61
C ASN A 192 22.94 6.14 -2.76
N ASN A 193 22.38 6.80 -3.79
CA ASN A 193 22.52 8.23 -3.97
C ASN A 193 21.44 9.00 -3.21
N GLU A 194 21.86 10.09 -2.59
CA GLU A 194 21.01 11.00 -1.82
C GLU A 194 21.18 12.41 -2.34
N ASN A 195 20.08 13.08 -2.69
CA ASN A 195 20.12 14.40 -3.30
C ASN A 195 19.04 15.32 -2.74
N TRP A 196 19.41 16.57 -2.50
CA TRP A 196 18.43 17.64 -2.39
C TRP A 196 17.88 17.99 -3.77
N LEU A 197 16.60 18.25 -3.83
CA LEU A 197 15.92 18.70 -5.05
C LEU A 197 15.31 20.07 -4.82
N VAL A 198 15.21 20.85 -5.88
CA VAL A 198 14.38 22.05 -5.86
C VAL A 198 12.91 21.59 -5.75
N PRO A 199 12.13 22.15 -4.80
CA PRO A 199 10.74 21.79 -4.58
C PRO A 199 9.82 22.02 -5.76
#